data_f332a92ba17bee6ee88d37da3ef3b6f1
#
_entry.id   f332a92ba17bee6ee88d37da3ef3b6f1
#
_cell.length_a   1.000
_cell.length_b   1.000
_cell.length_c   1.000
_cell.angle_alpha   90.00
_cell.angle_beta   90.00
_cell.angle_gamma   90.00
#
_symmetry.space_group_name_H-M   'P 1'
#
loop_
_entity.id
_entity.type
_entity.pdbx_description
1 polymer ?
#
loop_
_entity_poly.entity_id
_entity_poly.type
_entity_poly.pdbx_seq_one_letter_code
_entity_poly.pdbx_strand_id
1 'polypeptide(L)'
;MQRIGVFVCHCGSNIAATVDVKKVVEMVSHEPGVVHAEDYQYMCSEVGQAKIIEAIREKHLTGLVVCSCSPRMHETTFRKTAERAGLNPYMVEIANIREHCSWIHKNMEEATEKAVILARAAIAKVNLDAPLFPGESRVTKRALVIGGGIAGIQTALDIADAGYEVDIVEKTPSIGGRMSQLDKTFPTLDCSACISVSYTHLTL
;
A
#
# COMPACT_ATOMS: atom_id res chain seq x y z
N MET A 1 -4.85 17.07 -22.83
CA MET A 1 -3.65 17.26 -21.99
C MET A 1 -4.07 17.09 -20.55
N GLN A 2 -3.37 16.32 -19.74
CA GLN A 2 -3.69 16.12 -18.33
C GLN A 2 -3.58 17.45 -17.56
N ARG A 3 -4.36 17.58 -16.52
CA ARG A 3 -4.31 18.70 -15.56
C ARG A 3 -3.82 18.16 -14.24
N ILE A 4 -2.51 18.25 -14.00
CA ILE A 4 -1.84 17.59 -12.89
C ILE A 4 -1.66 18.55 -11.72
N GLY A 5 -2.04 18.09 -10.51
CA GLY A 5 -1.68 18.71 -9.25
C GLY A 5 -0.45 18.03 -8.66
N VAL A 6 0.52 18.80 -8.22
CA VAL A 6 1.72 18.29 -7.54
C VAL A 6 1.75 18.78 -6.10
N PHE A 7 1.88 17.85 -5.15
CA PHE A 7 1.86 18.14 -3.72
C PHE A 7 3.14 17.65 -3.07
N VAL A 8 3.92 18.57 -2.51
CA VAL A 8 5.22 18.23 -1.90
C VAL A 8 5.12 18.23 -0.39
N CYS A 9 5.39 17.07 0.22
CA CYS A 9 5.32 16.88 1.67
C CYS A 9 6.66 17.23 2.31
N HIS A 10 6.63 17.97 3.42
CA HIS A 10 7.82 18.18 4.25
C HIS A 10 8.17 16.93 5.08
N CYS A 11 7.17 16.09 5.39
CA CYS A 11 7.27 14.97 6.33
C CYS A 11 7.88 15.43 7.70
N GLY A 12 7.39 16.55 8.21
CA GLY A 12 8.05 17.28 9.28
C GLY A 12 9.44 17.76 8.85
N SER A 13 10.47 17.29 9.55
CA SER A 13 11.87 17.54 9.18
C SER A 13 12.50 16.44 8.32
N ASN A 14 11.83 15.30 8.11
CA ASN A 14 12.44 14.15 7.42
C ASN A 14 12.77 14.43 5.95
N ILE A 15 12.00 15.27 5.28
CA ILE A 15 12.27 15.70 3.91
C ILE A 15 12.86 17.12 3.94
N ALA A 16 12.18 18.04 4.61
CA ALA A 16 12.54 19.46 4.56
C ALA A 16 13.88 19.82 5.19
N ALA A 17 14.48 18.95 6.01
CA ALA A 17 15.83 19.18 6.53
C ALA A 17 16.93 18.96 5.49
N THR A 18 16.64 18.25 4.41
CA THR A 18 17.65 17.87 3.40
C THR A 18 17.25 18.31 1.99
N VAL A 19 15.95 18.46 1.72
CA VAL A 19 15.39 18.88 0.43
C VAL A 19 14.81 20.27 0.57
N ASP A 20 15.21 21.20 -0.30
CA ASP A 20 14.55 22.48 -0.44
C ASP A 20 13.19 22.29 -1.14
N VAL A 21 12.16 22.07 -0.31
CA VAL A 21 10.80 21.77 -0.74
C VAL A 21 10.21 22.89 -1.59
N LYS A 22 10.52 24.15 -1.27
CA LYS A 22 10.04 25.32 -2.04
C LYS A 22 10.61 25.35 -3.44
N LYS A 23 11.89 25.07 -3.56
CA LYS A 23 12.54 24.97 -4.87
C LYS A 23 12.00 23.80 -5.68
N VAL A 24 11.66 22.67 -5.05
CA VAL A 24 11.00 21.56 -5.76
C VAL A 24 9.66 22.01 -6.30
N VAL A 25 8.81 22.67 -5.50
CA VAL A 25 7.50 23.20 -5.96
C VAL A 25 7.68 24.17 -7.12
N GLU A 26 8.61 25.12 -7.03
CA GLU A 26 8.91 26.08 -8.10
C GLU A 26 9.27 25.34 -9.39
N MET A 27 10.22 24.43 -9.32
CA MET A 27 10.72 23.72 -10.50
C MET A 27 9.65 22.85 -11.17
N VAL A 28 8.81 22.14 -10.40
CA VAL A 28 7.78 21.27 -10.97
C VAL A 28 6.55 22.03 -11.44
N SER A 29 6.32 23.25 -10.97
CA SER A 29 5.20 24.08 -11.39
C SER A 29 5.24 24.44 -12.88
N HIS A 30 6.41 24.39 -13.48
CA HIS A 30 6.65 24.70 -14.91
C HIS A 30 6.61 23.45 -15.81
N GLU A 31 6.41 22.25 -15.23
CA GLU A 31 6.36 21.02 -16.02
C GLU A 31 5.09 20.90 -16.85
N PRO A 32 5.18 20.32 -18.06
CA PRO A 32 4.02 20.18 -18.93
C PRO A 32 2.85 19.42 -18.27
N GLY A 33 1.67 20.01 -18.28
CA GLY A 33 0.46 19.44 -17.69
C GLY A 33 0.26 19.79 -16.22
N VAL A 34 1.25 20.34 -15.53
CA VAL A 34 1.09 20.80 -14.14
C VAL A 34 0.33 22.14 -14.14
N VAL A 35 -0.80 22.17 -13.45
CA VAL A 35 -1.66 23.36 -13.30
C VAL A 35 -1.74 23.86 -11.87
N HIS A 36 -1.22 23.09 -10.92
CA HIS A 36 -1.15 23.42 -9.51
C HIS A 36 0.04 22.71 -8.86
N ALA A 37 0.82 23.43 -8.06
CA ALA A 37 1.87 22.86 -7.24
C ALA A 37 1.91 23.58 -5.90
N GLU A 38 1.88 22.82 -4.81
CA GLU A 38 2.00 23.36 -3.46
C GLU A 38 2.73 22.40 -2.53
N ASP A 39 3.21 22.92 -1.41
CA ASP A 39 3.81 22.13 -0.34
C ASP A 39 3.02 22.25 0.96
N TYR A 40 3.13 21.22 1.78
CA TYR A 40 2.57 21.23 3.12
C TYR A 40 3.34 20.32 4.06
N GLN A 41 3.29 20.65 5.35
CA GLN A 41 4.07 19.96 6.38
C GLN A 41 3.79 18.47 6.46
N TYR A 42 2.53 18.07 6.37
CA TYR A 42 2.07 16.67 6.42
C TYR A 42 0.92 16.44 5.44
N MET A 43 1.23 16.12 4.19
CA MET A 43 0.20 15.86 3.16
C MET A 43 -0.72 14.68 3.50
N CYS A 44 -0.24 13.70 4.29
CA CYS A 44 -1.03 12.57 4.75
C CYS A 44 -2.01 12.89 5.89
N SER A 45 -1.89 14.06 6.53
CA SER A 45 -2.82 14.52 7.57
C SER A 45 -4.18 14.89 6.98
N GLU A 46 -5.21 15.00 7.84
CA GLU A 46 -6.54 15.44 7.42
C GLU A 46 -6.51 16.82 6.72
N VAL A 47 -5.72 17.75 7.23
CA VAL A 47 -5.54 19.08 6.62
C VAL A 47 -4.87 18.98 5.25
N GLY A 48 -3.81 18.17 5.13
CA GLY A 48 -3.13 17.95 3.85
C GLY A 48 -4.06 17.29 2.83
N GLN A 49 -4.83 16.29 3.23
CA GLN A 49 -5.83 15.64 2.38
C GLN A 49 -6.94 16.62 1.96
N ALA A 50 -7.40 17.49 2.86
CA ALA A 50 -8.39 18.51 2.53
C ALA A 50 -7.89 19.47 1.44
N LYS A 51 -6.63 19.93 1.52
CA LYS A 51 -5.98 20.73 0.48
C LYS A 51 -5.97 20.03 -0.89
N ILE A 52 -5.63 18.74 -0.91
CA ILE A 52 -5.64 17.93 -2.14
C ILE A 52 -7.06 17.89 -2.72
N ILE A 53 -8.08 17.63 -1.88
CA ILE A 53 -9.49 17.58 -2.32
C ILE A 53 -9.94 18.91 -2.90
N GLU A 54 -9.62 20.02 -2.22
CA GLU A 54 -9.94 21.37 -2.66
C GLU A 54 -9.32 21.67 -4.03
N ALA A 55 -8.02 21.43 -4.17
CA ALA A 55 -7.31 21.65 -5.42
C ALA A 55 -7.85 20.78 -6.58
N ILE A 56 -8.18 19.50 -6.32
CA ILE A 56 -8.78 18.63 -7.35
C ILE A 56 -10.07 19.26 -7.88
N ARG A 57 -10.92 19.75 -6.98
CA ARG A 57 -12.22 20.32 -7.35
C ARG A 57 -12.08 21.70 -8.02
N GLU A 58 -11.32 22.60 -7.43
CA GLU A 58 -11.18 24.00 -7.92
C GLU A 58 -10.41 24.07 -9.24
N LYS A 59 -9.34 23.29 -9.37
CA LYS A 59 -8.48 23.30 -10.55
C LYS A 59 -8.90 22.24 -11.58
N HIS A 60 -9.95 21.46 -11.32
CA HIS A 60 -10.41 20.37 -12.19
C HIS A 60 -9.25 19.45 -12.58
N LEU A 61 -8.52 18.95 -11.57
CA LEU A 61 -7.38 18.07 -11.80
C LEU A 61 -7.81 16.73 -12.37
N THR A 62 -7.04 16.21 -13.31
CA THR A 62 -7.23 14.89 -13.91
C THR A 62 -6.13 13.91 -13.53
N GLY A 63 -5.07 14.39 -12.89
CA GLY A 63 -3.97 13.61 -12.37
C GLY A 63 -3.39 14.23 -11.10
N LEU A 64 -2.82 13.39 -10.24
CA LEU A 64 -2.27 13.77 -8.95
C LEU A 64 -0.88 13.19 -8.77
N VAL A 65 0.08 14.01 -8.40
CA VAL A 65 1.42 13.59 -7.96
C VAL A 65 1.63 14.04 -6.53
N VAL A 66 2.00 13.11 -5.65
CA VAL A 66 2.38 13.42 -4.27
C VAL A 66 3.85 13.07 -4.05
N CYS A 67 4.68 14.09 -3.89
CA CYS A 67 6.08 13.94 -3.56
C CYS A 67 6.23 13.79 -2.04
N SER A 68 6.43 12.56 -1.54
CA SER A 68 6.36 12.26 -0.11
C SER A 68 7.23 11.06 0.27
N CYS A 69 6.84 10.36 1.33
CA CYS A 69 7.43 9.10 1.75
C CYS A 69 7.06 7.93 0.80
N SER A 70 7.54 6.73 1.13
CA SER A 70 7.28 5.52 0.36
C SER A 70 5.79 5.30 0.07
N PRO A 71 5.42 4.91 -1.16
CA PRO A 71 4.05 4.51 -1.53
C PRO A 71 3.47 3.45 -0.58
N ARG A 72 4.31 2.54 -0.07
CA ARG A 72 3.88 1.48 0.87
C ARG A 72 3.19 2.02 2.12
N MET A 73 3.46 3.26 2.51
CA MET A 73 2.86 3.86 3.72
C MET A 73 1.51 4.51 3.42
N HIS A 74 1.41 5.30 2.35
CA HIS A 74 0.29 6.21 2.16
C HIS A 74 -0.35 6.19 0.76
N GLU A 75 0.00 5.24 -0.10
CA GLU A 75 -0.63 5.12 -1.42
C GLU A 75 -2.16 4.99 -1.30
N THR A 76 -2.62 4.08 -0.44
CA THR A 76 -4.05 3.89 -0.19
C THR A 76 -4.71 5.17 0.36
N THR A 77 -4.01 5.93 1.19
CA THR A 77 -4.50 7.20 1.75
C THR A 77 -4.75 8.21 0.62
N PHE A 78 -3.76 8.42 -0.24
CA PHE A 78 -3.88 9.41 -1.32
C PHE A 78 -4.84 8.98 -2.42
N ARG A 79 -4.90 7.69 -2.76
CA ARG A 79 -5.90 7.14 -3.69
C ARG A 79 -7.33 7.36 -3.19
N LYS A 80 -7.59 7.06 -1.91
CA LYS A 80 -8.90 7.34 -1.29
C LYS A 80 -9.21 8.83 -1.21
N THR A 81 -8.21 9.68 -0.99
CA THR A 81 -8.37 11.14 -0.99
C THR A 81 -8.79 11.64 -2.37
N ALA A 82 -8.13 11.15 -3.43
CA ALA A 82 -8.48 11.47 -4.81
C ALA A 82 -9.91 10.99 -5.17
N GLU A 83 -10.26 9.77 -4.81
CA GLU A 83 -11.60 9.20 -5.02
C GLU A 83 -12.70 10.04 -4.33
N ARG A 84 -12.48 10.46 -3.09
CA ARG A 84 -13.39 11.36 -2.35
C ARG A 84 -13.59 12.73 -3.04
N ALA A 85 -12.62 13.14 -3.82
CA ALA A 85 -12.69 14.36 -4.62
C ALA A 85 -13.32 14.16 -6.01
N GLY A 86 -13.56 12.90 -6.43
CA GLY A 86 -14.09 12.54 -7.74
C GLY A 86 -13.01 12.26 -8.80
N LEU A 87 -11.74 12.21 -8.42
CA LEU A 87 -10.64 11.81 -9.31
C LEU A 87 -10.45 10.29 -9.25
N ASN A 88 -10.26 9.66 -10.42
CA ASN A 88 -10.00 8.23 -10.48
C ASN A 88 -8.75 7.87 -9.64
N PRO A 89 -8.82 6.90 -8.71
CA PRO A 89 -7.73 6.58 -7.78
C PRO A 89 -6.46 6.05 -8.46
N TYR A 90 -6.55 5.59 -9.71
CA TYR A 90 -5.40 5.13 -10.50
C TYR A 90 -4.69 6.26 -11.26
N MET A 91 -5.21 7.49 -11.20
CA MET A 91 -4.56 8.70 -11.69
C MET A 91 -3.71 9.38 -10.61
N VAL A 92 -3.25 8.63 -9.60
CA VAL A 92 -2.46 9.10 -8.47
C VAL A 92 -1.10 8.41 -8.46
N GLU A 93 -0.02 9.19 -8.53
CA GLU A 93 1.35 8.71 -8.42
C GLU A 93 2.08 9.32 -7.23
N ILE A 94 2.97 8.56 -6.63
CA ILE A 94 3.80 9.01 -5.50
C ILE A 94 5.26 9.00 -5.89
N ALA A 95 5.88 10.17 -5.84
CA ALA A 95 7.32 10.31 -5.93
C ALA A 95 7.93 10.13 -4.54
N ASN A 96 8.69 9.06 -4.33
CA ASN A 96 9.36 8.81 -3.05
C ASN A 96 10.60 9.69 -2.90
N ILE A 97 10.41 10.87 -2.30
CA ILE A 97 11.49 11.83 -2.04
C ILE A 97 12.03 11.76 -0.60
N ARG A 98 11.57 10.81 0.20
CA ARG A 98 12.11 10.52 1.53
C ARG A 98 13.13 9.39 1.49
N GLU A 99 12.70 8.16 1.34
CA GLU A 99 13.55 6.97 1.39
C GLU A 99 14.53 6.92 0.20
N HIS A 100 14.10 7.38 -0.98
CA HIS A 100 14.93 7.38 -2.18
C HIS A 100 15.76 8.66 -2.38
N CYS A 101 15.55 9.67 -1.53
CA CYS A 101 16.20 10.98 -1.70
C CYS A 101 16.72 11.54 -0.36
N SER A 102 15.87 12.12 0.49
CA SER A 102 16.30 12.86 1.68
C SER A 102 17.07 12.02 2.70
N TRP A 103 16.80 10.72 2.82
CA TRP A 103 17.52 9.83 3.72
C TRP A 103 18.88 9.38 3.20
N ILE A 104 19.11 9.49 1.89
CA ILE A 104 20.34 9.00 1.25
C ILE A 104 21.34 10.13 1.07
N HIS A 105 20.87 11.33 0.74
CA HIS A 105 21.70 12.49 0.48
C HIS A 105 21.93 13.33 1.75
N LYS A 106 23.14 13.85 1.88
CA LYS A 106 23.51 14.79 2.97
C LYS A 106 23.61 16.22 2.48
N ASN A 107 23.79 16.42 1.18
CA ASN A 107 23.87 17.73 0.54
C ASN A 107 22.47 18.14 0.06
N MET A 108 22.02 19.32 0.47
CA MET A 108 20.67 19.82 0.14
C MET A 108 20.51 20.10 -1.36
N GLU A 109 21.54 20.55 -2.03
CA GLU A 109 21.46 20.83 -3.46
C GLU A 109 21.27 19.55 -4.27
N GLU A 110 22.11 18.55 -4.04
CA GLU A 110 22.01 17.22 -4.68
C GLU A 110 20.67 16.54 -4.36
N ALA A 111 20.24 16.62 -3.10
CA ALA A 111 18.94 16.06 -2.67
C ALA A 111 17.77 16.75 -3.37
N THR A 112 17.83 18.08 -3.49
CA THR A 112 16.78 18.87 -4.15
C THR A 112 16.72 18.57 -5.65
N GLU A 113 17.87 18.51 -6.32
CA GLU A 113 17.92 18.11 -7.74
C GLU A 113 17.34 16.72 -7.96
N LYS A 114 17.72 15.76 -7.12
CA LYS A 114 17.15 14.40 -7.22
C LYS A 114 15.66 14.37 -6.92
N ALA A 115 15.17 15.13 -5.96
CA ALA A 115 13.74 15.23 -5.66
C ALA A 115 12.96 15.76 -6.87
N VAL A 116 13.50 16.77 -7.56
CA VAL A 116 12.92 17.29 -8.81
C VAL A 116 12.90 16.22 -9.90
N ILE A 117 13.95 15.46 -10.08
CA ILE A 117 14.00 14.36 -11.07
C ILE A 117 12.95 13.30 -10.77
N LEU A 118 12.81 12.88 -9.50
CA LEU A 118 11.80 11.90 -9.09
C LEU A 118 10.37 12.44 -9.29
N ALA A 119 10.14 13.71 -8.99
CA ALA A 119 8.85 14.35 -9.22
C ALA A 119 8.52 14.43 -10.72
N ARG A 120 9.48 14.83 -11.57
CA ARG A 120 9.34 14.83 -13.03
C ARG A 120 9.00 13.46 -13.60
N ALA A 121 9.65 12.41 -13.10
CA ALA A 121 9.36 11.04 -13.50
C ALA A 121 7.92 10.64 -13.16
N ALA A 122 7.42 11.01 -11.97
CA ALA A 122 6.04 10.77 -11.57
C ALA A 122 5.04 11.60 -12.41
N ILE A 123 5.36 12.86 -12.71
CA ILE A 123 4.55 13.71 -13.59
C ILE A 123 4.46 13.11 -15.00
N ALA A 124 5.60 12.69 -15.54
CA ALA A 124 5.62 12.04 -16.85
C ALA A 124 4.79 10.74 -16.87
N LYS A 125 4.85 9.95 -15.79
CA LYS A 125 4.03 8.75 -15.65
C LYS A 125 2.54 9.08 -15.63
N VAL A 126 2.08 10.00 -14.79
CA VAL A 126 0.66 10.40 -14.73
C VAL A 126 0.15 10.92 -16.09
N ASN A 127 1.00 11.58 -16.87
CA ASN A 127 0.62 12.01 -18.21
C ASN A 127 0.34 10.84 -19.17
N LEU A 128 0.90 9.66 -18.89
CA LEU A 128 0.72 8.44 -19.69
C LEU A 128 -0.30 7.48 -19.07
N ASP A 129 -0.69 7.69 -17.82
CA ASP A 129 -1.67 6.84 -17.15
C ASP A 129 -3.08 7.05 -17.74
N ALA A 130 -3.86 5.98 -17.68
CA ALA A 130 -5.28 5.99 -18.03
C ALA A 130 -6.13 5.57 -16.83
N PRO A 131 -7.34 6.12 -16.70
CA PRO A 131 -8.26 5.71 -15.64
C PRO A 131 -8.54 4.20 -15.72
N LEU A 132 -8.37 3.51 -14.60
CA LEU A 132 -8.72 2.10 -14.49
C LEU A 132 -10.02 1.95 -13.69
N PHE A 133 -10.83 0.99 -14.09
CA PHE A 133 -12.08 0.68 -13.41
C PHE A 133 -12.01 -0.77 -12.94
N PRO A 134 -12.29 -1.04 -11.64
CA PRO A 134 -12.29 -2.40 -11.13
C PRO A 134 -13.37 -3.21 -11.83
N GLY A 135 -12.99 -4.40 -12.28
CA GLY A 135 -13.94 -5.39 -12.76
C GLY A 135 -14.65 -6.07 -11.59
N GLU A 136 -15.91 -6.42 -11.78
CA GLU A 136 -16.64 -7.24 -10.83
C GLU A 136 -16.60 -8.71 -11.26
N SER A 137 -16.28 -9.59 -10.33
CA SER A 137 -16.39 -11.03 -10.52
C SER A 137 -17.16 -11.66 -9.36
N ARG A 138 -17.95 -12.69 -9.64
CA ARG A 138 -18.61 -13.47 -8.58
C ARG A 138 -17.56 -14.25 -7.81
N VAL A 139 -17.61 -14.14 -6.50
CA VAL A 139 -16.76 -14.90 -5.58
C VAL A 139 -17.59 -15.97 -4.92
N THR A 140 -17.17 -17.23 -5.04
CA THR A 140 -17.71 -18.32 -4.23
C THR A 140 -17.14 -18.17 -2.82
N LYS A 141 -18.02 -17.98 -1.84
CA LYS A 141 -17.63 -17.84 -0.42
C LYS A 141 -17.27 -19.20 0.19
N ARG A 142 -16.23 -19.82 -0.37
CA ARG A 142 -15.70 -21.10 0.05
C ARG A 142 -14.18 -21.02 0.04
N ALA A 143 -13.54 -21.55 1.06
CA ALA A 143 -12.08 -21.54 1.19
C ALA A 143 -11.49 -22.88 0.80
N LEU A 144 -10.31 -22.85 0.20
CA LEU A 144 -9.49 -24.02 -0.06
C LEU A 144 -8.18 -23.90 0.75
N VAL A 145 -7.97 -24.86 1.64
CA VAL A 145 -6.74 -24.98 2.43
C VAL A 145 -5.89 -26.08 1.82
N ILE A 146 -4.68 -25.75 1.37
CA ILE A 146 -3.75 -26.68 0.77
C ILE A 146 -2.73 -27.13 1.81
N GLY A 147 -2.85 -28.40 2.24
CA GLY A 147 -2.04 -29.04 3.25
C GLY A 147 -2.79 -29.27 4.56
N GLY A 148 -2.94 -30.54 4.92
CA GLY A 148 -3.62 -31.01 6.14
C GLY A 148 -2.68 -31.17 7.35
N GLY A 149 -1.60 -30.37 7.46
CA GLY A 149 -0.80 -30.29 8.67
C GLY A 149 -1.47 -29.45 9.75
N ILE A 150 -0.86 -29.32 10.93
CA ILE A 150 -1.44 -28.61 12.08
C ILE A 150 -1.87 -27.17 11.73
N ALA A 151 -1.09 -26.44 10.96
CA ALA A 151 -1.42 -25.09 10.54
C ALA A 151 -2.63 -25.08 9.59
N GLY A 152 -2.70 -26.00 8.63
CA GLY A 152 -3.82 -26.10 7.71
C GLY A 152 -5.11 -26.52 8.42
N ILE A 153 -5.05 -27.48 9.33
CA ILE A 153 -6.19 -27.91 10.14
C ILE A 153 -6.70 -26.72 10.97
N GLN A 154 -5.84 -26.01 11.70
CA GLN A 154 -6.23 -24.86 12.51
C GLN A 154 -6.84 -23.76 11.64
N THR A 155 -6.20 -23.42 10.52
CA THR A 155 -6.75 -22.41 9.59
C THR A 155 -8.15 -22.81 9.07
N ALA A 156 -8.34 -24.08 8.74
CA ALA A 156 -9.63 -24.55 8.26
C ALA A 156 -10.72 -24.47 9.35
N LEU A 157 -10.37 -24.81 10.59
CA LEU A 157 -11.29 -24.67 11.73
C LEU A 157 -11.65 -23.20 11.97
N ASP A 158 -10.69 -22.29 12.01
CA ASP A 158 -10.95 -20.85 12.20
C ASP A 158 -11.87 -20.27 11.10
N ILE A 159 -11.69 -20.73 9.85
CA ILE A 159 -12.55 -20.32 8.73
C ILE A 159 -13.95 -20.91 8.87
N ALA A 160 -14.06 -22.19 9.26
CA ALA A 160 -15.35 -22.86 9.48
C ALA A 160 -16.12 -22.23 10.65
N ASP A 161 -15.44 -21.91 11.75
CA ASP A 161 -16.03 -21.24 12.91
C ASP A 161 -16.51 -19.81 12.56
N ALA A 162 -15.87 -19.17 11.58
CA ALA A 162 -16.35 -17.91 11.01
C ALA A 162 -17.58 -18.07 10.08
N GLY A 163 -18.08 -19.28 9.89
CA GLY A 163 -19.29 -19.58 9.12
C GLY A 163 -19.08 -19.74 7.60
N TYR A 164 -17.87 -20.00 7.15
CA TYR A 164 -17.57 -20.24 5.74
C TYR A 164 -17.30 -21.73 5.47
N GLU A 165 -17.76 -22.21 4.31
CA GLU A 165 -17.40 -23.54 3.85
C GLU A 165 -15.90 -23.61 3.55
N VAL A 166 -15.25 -24.71 3.95
CA VAL A 166 -13.82 -24.92 3.73
C VAL A 166 -13.53 -26.35 3.28
N ASP A 167 -12.67 -26.47 2.29
CA ASP A 167 -12.11 -27.74 1.85
C ASP A 167 -10.61 -27.81 2.20
N ILE A 168 -10.20 -28.96 2.69
CA ILE A 168 -8.77 -29.25 2.90
C ILE A 168 -8.31 -30.24 1.83
N VAL A 169 -7.23 -29.91 1.14
CA VAL A 169 -6.55 -30.81 0.20
C VAL A 169 -5.21 -31.23 0.79
N GLU A 170 -5.03 -32.52 0.99
CA GLU A 170 -3.81 -33.13 1.47
C GLU A 170 -3.25 -34.12 0.44
N LYS A 171 -1.94 -34.08 0.20
CA LYS A 171 -1.26 -34.97 -0.76
C LYS A 171 -1.02 -36.39 -0.22
N THR A 172 -0.97 -36.53 1.10
CA THR A 172 -0.76 -37.82 1.78
C THR A 172 -2.11 -38.44 2.17
N PRO A 173 -2.20 -39.75 2.39
CA PRO A 173 -3.47 -40.41 2.72
C PRO A 173 -4.01 -40.09 4.11
N SER A 174 -3.28 -39.33 4.93
CA SER A 174 -3.70 -38.91 6.27
C SER A 174 -3.38 -37.42 6.50
N ILE A 175 -4.22 -36.76 7.30
CA ILE A 175 -3.95 -35.43 7.83
C ILE A 175 -3.01 -35.49 9.05
N GLY A 176 -2.55 -34.31 9.52
CA GLY A 176 -1.65 -34.14 10.66
C GLY A 176 -0.22 -33.76 10.27
N GLY A 177 0.19 -34.09 9.04
CA GLY A 177 1.50 -33.70 8.51
C GLY A 177 2.66 -34.14 9.38
N ARG A 178 3.64 -33.26 9.60
CA ARG A 178 4.82 -33.56 10.43
C ARG A 178 4.47 -33.71 11.93
N MET A 179 3.41 -33.04 12.41
CA MET A 179 3.01 -33.13 13.81
C MET A 179 2.64 -34.58 14.18
N SER A 180 1.98 -35.33 13.30
CA SER A 180 1.62 -36.73 13.51
C SER A 180 2.83 -37.68 13.54
N GLN A 181 4.02 -37.24 13.16
CA GLN A 181 5.26 -38.00 13.13
C GLN A 181 6.18 -37.73 14.34
N LEU A 182 5.81 -36.74 15.16
CA LEU A 182 6.58 -36.41 16.37
C LEU A 182 6.02 -37.15 17.58
N ASP A 183 6.89 -37.50 18.51
CA ASP A 183 6.51 -37.98 19.86
C ASP A 183 6.12 -36.78 20.75
N LYS A 184 6.99 -35.77 20.78
CA LYS A 184 6.84 -34.56 21.60
C LYS A 184 7.17 -33.29 20.83
N THR A 185 6.58 -32.16 21.25
CA THR A 185 6.86 -30.83 20.69
C THR A 185 8.00 -30.15 21.48
N PHE A 186 8.86 -29.44 20.80
CA PHE A 186 9.86 -28.57 21.41
C PHE A 186 9.30 -27.11 21.49
N PRO A 187 9.55 -26.33 22.56
CA PRO A 187 10.36 -26.67 23.76
C PRO A 187 9.56 -27.26 24.94
N THR A 188 8.23 -27.30 24.83
CA THR A 188 7.32 -27.63 25.94
C THR A 188 7.28 -29.10 26.26
N LEU A 189 7.74 -29.96 25.35
CA LEU A 189 7.70 -31.42 25.45
C LEU A 189 6.28 -32.00 25.61
N ASP A 190 5.28 -31.27 25.11
CA ASP A 190 3.91 -31.76 25.08
C ASP A 190 3.75 -32.92 24.09
N CYS A 191 2.78 -33.82 24.38
CA CYS A 191 2.45 -34.91 23.51
C CYS A 191 1.88 -34.42 22.18
N SER A 192 2.59 -34.65 21.07
CA SER A 192 2.15 -34.24 19.76
C SER A 192 0.88 -34.92 19.27
N ALA A 193 0.67 -36.19 19.64
CA ALA A 193 -0.55 -36.91 19.34
C ALA A 193 -1.75 -36.30 20.06
N CYS A 194 -1.62 -35.93 21.35
CA CYS A 194 -2.70 -35.30 22.10
C CYS A 194 -3.10 -33.93 21.50
N ILE A 195 -2.11 -33.14 21.08
CA ILE A 195 -2.38 -31.87 20.39
C ILE A 195 -3.10 -32.13 19.05
N SER A 196 -2.60 -33.07 18.25
CA SER A 196 -3.18 -33.39 16.93
C SER A 196 -4.61 -33.95 17.06
N VAL A 197 -4.86 -34.81 18.03
CA VAL A 197 -6.18 -35.42 18.28
C VAL A 197 -7.22 -34.37 18.68
N SER A 198 -6.84 -33.38 19.51
CA SER A 198 -7.74 -32.29 19.89
C SER A 198 -8.29 -31.51 18.69
N TYR A 199 -7.48 -31.34 17.63
CA TYR A 199 -7.90 -30.65 16.41
C TYR A 199 -8.68 -31.52 15.42
N THR A 200 -8.44 -32.84 15.41
CA THR A 200 -9.10 -33.76 14.47
C THR A 200 -10.46 -34.25 14.95
N HIS A 201 -10.73 -34.23 16.24
CA HIS A 201 -12.01 -34.70 16.83
C HIS A 201 -13.07 -33.60 17.05
N LEU A 202 -12.72 -32.33 16.88
CA LEU A 202 -13.67 -31.22 17.01
C LEU A 202 -14.51 -30.94 15.74
N THR A 203 -14.34 -31.74 14.70
CA THR A 203 -14.93 -31.51 13.36
C THR A 203 -15.83 -32.62 12.84
N LEU A 204 -16.32 -33.49 13.69
CA LEU A 204 -17.34 -34.50 13.31
C LEU A 204 -18.72 -34.19 13.88
#